data_e7563a588adf4de2dab1b147007cf8d2
#
_entry.id   e7563a588adf4de2dab1b147007cf8d2
#
_cell.length_a   1.000
_cell.length_b   1.000
_cell.length_c   1.000
_cell.angle_alpha   90.00
_cell.angle_beta   90.00
_cell.angle_gamma   90.00
#
_symmetry.space_group_name_H-M   'P 1'
#
loop_
_entity.id
_entity.type
_entity.pdbx_description
1 polymer ?
#
loop_
_entity_poly.entity_id
_entity_poly.type
_entity_poly.pdbx_seq_one_letter_code
_entity_poly.pdbx_strand_id
1 'polypeptide(L)'
;KKKEHYVIIGGNDMVIGIVKQLFDKKDKDKDKVSSYTYIIVQTTRDVESFRRKLFSELTEEQQEYVVFYYGNRTSKTDIKDLYLNTAKEIYVVGESIADDGQNHDAFNMDCLRLITSNLQIPPDKNERKNVYVIFENQITFSSFQFSDISADDKKKINYMPLNYYEMWAQKTFAFPDPK
;
A
#
# COMPACT_ATOMS: atom_id res chain seq x y z
N LYS A 1 5.67 -20.27 11.95
CA LYS A 1 4.86 -19.02 12.07
C LYS A 1 5.06 -18.26 10.78
N LYS A 2 4.00 -17.98 10.00
CA LYS A 2 4.09 -17.05 8.86
C LYS A 2 4.42 -15.67 9.44
N LYS A 3 5.54 -15.06 8.98
CA LYS A 3 5.93 -13.73 9.42
C LYS A 3 4.92 -12.71 8.84
N GLU A 4 4.43 -11.81 9.68
CA GLU A 4 3.63 -10.67 9.23
C GLU A 4 4.47 -9.76 8.32
N HIS A 5 3.84 -9.12 7.36
CA HIS A 5 4.49 -8.22 6.41
C HIS A 5 3.54 -7.09 6.01
N TYR A 6 4.09 -6.03 5.43
CA TYR A 6 3.34 -4.96 4.78
C TYR A 6 3.30 -5.21 3.27
N VAL A 7 2.22 -4.82 2.62
CA VAL A 7 2.07 -4.93 1.17
C VAL A 7 1.79 -3.55 0.58
N ILE A 8 2.58 -3.15 -0.40
CA ILE A 8 2.41 -1.93 -1.18
C ILE A 8 2.24 -2.33 -2.64
N ILE A 9 1.14 -1.90 -3.27
CA ILE A 9 0.76 -2.26 -4.63
C ILE A 9 0.77 -1.02 -5.49
N GLY A 10 1.74 -0.96 -6.39
CA GLY A 10 2.04 0.14 -7.28
C GLY A 10 3.47 0.66 -7.13
N GLY A 11 3.92 1.48 -8.08
CA GLY A 11 5.28 1.99 -8.16
C GLY A 11 5.37 3.52 -8.31
N ASN A 12 4.38 4.27 -7.82
CA ASN A 12 4.49 5.72 -7.83
C ASN A 12 5.46 6.24 -6.73
N ASP A 13 5.79 7.52 -6.79
CA ASP A 13 6.78 8.12 -5.89
C ASP A 13 6.35 8.16 -4.41
N MET A 14 5.07 7.96 -4.10
CA MET A 14 4.58 7.89 -2.72
C MET A 14 5.09 6.63 -1.98
N VAL A 15 5.42 5.57 -2.71
CA VAL A 15 5.98 4.33 -2.13
C VAL A 15 7.18 4.62 -1.25
N ILE A 16 8.06 5.52 -1.68
CA ILE A 16 9.26 5.90 -0.93
C ILE A 16 8.88 6.46 0.45
N GLY A 17 7.93 7.38 0.47
CA GLY A 17 7.45 7.99 1.72
C GLY A 17 6.77 6.98 2.63
N ILE A 18 5.95 6.09 2.09
CA ILE A 18 5.25 5.04 2.85
C ILE A 18 6.27 4.08 3.48
N VAL A 19 7.25 3.60 2.70
CA VAL A 19 8.29 2.69 3.19
C VAL A 19 9.09 3.32 4.33
N LYS A 20 9.51 4.58 4.19
CA LYS A 20 10.21 5.33 5.26
C LYS A 20 9.36 5.42 6.52
N GLN A 21 8.09 5.81 6.40
CA GLN A 21 7.17 5.89 7.54
C GLN A 21 6.95 4.55 8.24
N LEU A 22 6.91 3.45 7.49
CA LEU A 22 6.75 2.12 8.06
C LEU A 22 7.97 1.68 8.88
N PHE A 23 9.17 2.11 8.48
CA PHE A 23 10.38 1.90 9.27
C PHE A 23 10.43 2.84 10.49
N ASP A 24 10.07 4.12 10.34
CA ASP A 24 10.08 5.12 11.43
C ASP A 24 9.07 4.80 12.54
N LYS A 25 7.89 4.26 12.21
CA LYS A 25 6.90 3.82 13.21
C LYS A 25 7.49 2.80 14.18
N LYS A 26 8.43 2.00 13.73
CA LYS A 26 9.04 0.92 14.50
C LYS A 26 10.13 1.40 15.44
N ASP A 27 10.90 2.40 15.06
CA ASP A 27 11.98 2.95 15.90
C ASP A 27 11.43 3.62 17.18
N LYS A 28 10.14 3.94 17.21
CA LYS A 28 9.47 4.51 18.40
C LYS A 28 9.08 3.45 19.44
N ASP A 29 8.95 2.19 19.05
CA ASP A 29 8.65 1.05 19.94
C ASP A 29 9.94 0.38 20.46
N LYS A 30 10.83 1.18 21.09
CA LYS A 30 12.20 0.79 21.49
C LYS A 30 12.32 -0.36 22.50
N ASP A 31 11.23 -0.91 23.03
CA ASP A 31 11.28 -1.93 24.10
C ASP A 31 11.32 -3.38 23.59
N LYS A 32 11.38 -3.63 22.31
CA LYS A 32 11.54 -4.98 21.76
C LYS A 32 12.70 -5.01 20.78
N VAL A 33 13.68 -5.86 21.07
CA VAL A 33 14.67 -6.38 20.09
C VAL A 33 13.87 -7.06 18.98
N SER A 34 13.31 -6.28 18.06
CA SER A 34 12.46 -6.82 17.02
C SER A 34 13.05 -6.46 15.66
N SER A 35 13.43 -7.50 14.95
CA SER A 35 13.74 -7.44 13.53
C SER A 35 12.68 -6.62 12.77
N TYR A 36 13.07 -5.86 11.77
CA TYR A 36 12.15 -5.14 10.88
C TYR A 36 11.11 -6.12 10.28
N THR A 37 9.93 -5.59 10.01
CA THR A 37 8.87 -6.33 9.32
C THR A 37 9.10 -6.21 7.82
N TYR A 38 8.99 -7.30 7.08
CA TYR A 38 9.14 -7.26 5.62
C TYR A 38 8.09 -6.37 4.96
N ILE A 39 8.51 -5.66 3.93
CA ILE A 39 7.67 -4.83 3.07
C ILE A 39 7.75 -5.41 1.66
N ILE A 40 6.61 -5.85 1.11
CA ILE A 40 6.51 -6.32 -0.25
C ILE A 40 6.02 -5.15 -1.11
N VAL A 41 6.76 -4.81 -2.14
CA VAL A 41 6.38 -3.78 -3.13
C VAL A 41 6.11 -4.47 -4.46
N GLN A 42 4.85 -4.48 -4.89
CA GLN A 42 4.45 -4.98 -6.21
C GLN A 42 4.32 -3.82 -7.19
N THR A 43 4.93 -3.93 -8.36
CA THR A 43 4.83 -2.92 -9.43
C THR A 43 5.03 -3.55 -10.81
N THR A 44 4.46 -2.93 -11.85
CA THR A 44 4.73 -3.26 -13.26
C THR A 44 5.89 -2.45 -13.85
N ARG A 45 6.44 -1.49 -13.09
CA ARG A 45 7.58 -0.67 -13.53
C ARG A 45 8.87 -1.50 -13.60
N ASP A 46 9.86 -0.93 -14.27
CA ASP A 46 11.22 -1.45 -14.20
C ASP A 46 11.70 -1.53 -12.74
N VAL A 47 11.67 -2.75 -12.23
CA VAL A 47 11.98 -3.05 -10.82
C VAL A 47 13.38 -2.57 -10.44
N GLU A 48 14.36 -2.72 -11.32
CA GLU A 48 15.74 -2.35 -11.02
C GLU A 48 15.93 -0.83 -10.89
N SER A 49 15.30 -0.06 -11.77
CA SER A 49 15.34 1.41 -11.71
C SER A 49 14.62 1.92 -10.45
N PHE A 50 13.43 1.38 -10.19
CA PHE A 50 12.64 1.79 -9.03
C PHE A 50 13.30 1.38 -7.71
N ARG A 51 13.84 0.15 -7.65
CA ARG A 51 14.61 -0.35 -6.51
C ARG A 51 15.80 0.54 -6.18
N ARG A 52 16.60 0.92 -7.17
CA ARG A 52 17.74 1.84 -6.96
C ARG A 52 17.29 3.16 -6.35
N LYS A 53 16.19 3.74 -6.86
CA LYS A 53 15.64 4.99 -6.33
C LYS A 53 15.17 4.83 -4.88
N LEU A 54 14.45 3.77 -4.55
CA LEU A 54 14.00 3.52 -3.19
C LEU A 54 15.18 3.24 -2.25
N PHE A 55 16.14 2.41 -2.66
CA PHE A 55 17.26 2.00 -1.82
C PHE A 55 18.23 3.15 -1.52
N SER A 56 18.33 4.17 -2.39
CA SER A 56 19.13 5.37 -2.08
C SER A 56 18.58 6.18 -0.88
N GLU A 57 17.34 5.95 -0.50
CA GLU A 57 16.65 6.61 0.62
C GLU A 57 16.60 5.77 1.91
N LEU A 58 17.16 4.56 1.90
CA LEU A 58 17.11 3.60 2.99
C LEU A 58 18.52 3.21 3.47
N THR A 59 18.64 2.88 4.75
CA THR A 59 19.87 2.28 5.29
C THR A 59 20.06 0.87 4.73
N GLU A 60 21.31 0.35 4.75
CA GLU A 60 21.62 -1.03 4.31
C GLU A 60 20.77 -2.07 5.05
N GLU A 61 20.60 -1.90 6.36
CA GLU A 61 19.76 -2.80 7.16
C GLU A 61 18.30 -2.76 6.72
N GLN A 62 17.72 -1.58 6.44
CA GLN A 62 16.33 -1.44 5.98
C GLN A 62 16.12 -2.08 4.61
N GLN A 63 17.12 -2.00 3.71
CA GLN A 63 17.04 -2.57 2.36
C GLN A 63 16.83 -4.08 2.38
N GLU A 64 17.37 -4.79 3.39
CA GLU A 64 17.19 -6.25 3.53
C GLU A 64 15.75 -6.67 3.79
N TYR A 65 14.91 -5.73 4.25
CA TYR A 65 13.49 -5.99 4.56
C TYR A 65 12.53 -5.54 3.48
N VAL A 66 13.02 -5.02 2.35
CA VAL A 66 12.17 -4.63 1.21
C VAL A 66 12.30 -5.65 0.08
N VAL A 67 11.20 -6.27 -0.28
CA VAL A 67 11.12 -7.25 -1.36
C VAL A 67 10.31 -6.67 -2.51
N PHE A 68 10.90 -6.66 -3.70
CA PHE A 68 10.19 -6.25 -4.92
C PHE A 68 9.61 -7.45 -5.63
N TYR A 69 8.37 -7.29 -6.09
CA TYR A 69 7.65 -8.26 -6.87
C TYR A 69 7.12 -7.61 -8.16
N TYR A 70 7.52 -8.16 -9.30
CA TYR A 70 6.96 -7.72 -10.59
C TYR A 70 5.58 -8.33 -10.77
N GLY A 71 4.55 -7.51 -10.87
CA GLY A 71 3.18 -7.98 -11.02
C GLY A 71 2.19 -6.86 -11.28
N ASN A 72 1.07 -7.23 -11.90
CA ASN A 72 0.00 -6.30 -12.26
C ASN A 72 -1.09 -6.34 -11.19
N ARG A 73 -1.46 -5.17 -10.66
CA ARG A 73 -2.48 -5.02 -9.62
C ARG A 73 -3.90 -5.39 -10.06
N THR A 74 -4.14 -5.49 -11.38
CA THR A 74 -5.42 -5.97 -11.94
C THR A 74 -5.39 -7.47 -12.27
N SER A 75 -4.29 -8.16 -12.00
CA SER A 75 -4.15 -9.61 -12.18
C SER A 75 -4.51 -10.36 -10.91
N LYS A 76 -5.51 -11.24 -10.98
CA LYS A 76 -5.93 -12.07 -9.85
C LYS A 76 -4.80 -12.98 -9.32
N THR A 77 -3.99 -13.52 -10.22
CA THR A 77 -2.87 -14.38 -9.87
C THR A 77 -1.82 -13.61 -9.08
N ASP A 78 -1.42 -12.43 -9.59
CA ASP A 78 -0.37 -11.63 -8.99
C ASP A 78 -0.78 -11.09 -7.61
N ILE A 79 -2.06 -10.72 -7.43
CA ILE A 79 -2.60 -10.33 -6.12
C ILE A 79 -2.62 -11.50 -5.14
N LYS A 80 -2.93 -12.72 -5.59
CA LYS A 80 -2.93 -13.91 -4.74
C LYS A 80 -1.54 -14.22 -4.17
N ASP A 81 -0.49 -13.99 -4.96
CA ASP A 81 0.89 -14.28 -4.59
C ASP A 81 1.47 -13.32 -3.53
N LEU A 82 0.74 -12.25 -3.19
CA LEU A 82 1.12 -11.31 -2.13
C LEU A 82 0.81 -11.79 -0.70
N TYR A 83 0.20 -12.97 -0.53
CA TYR A 83 -0.13 -13.56 0.78
C TYR A 83 -0.92 -12.63 1.72
N LEU A 84 -1.94 -11.95 1.19
CA LEU A 84 -2.69 -10.87 1.85
C LEU A 84 -3.26 -11.27 3.22
N ASN A 85 -3.57 -12.54 3.44
CA ASN A 85 -4.09 -13.03 4.74
C ASN A 85 -3.12 -12.85 5.90
N THR A 86 -1.82 -12.78 5.63
CA THR A 86 -0.77 -12.57 6.63
C THR A 86 -0.23 -11.14 6.62
N ALA A 87 -0.71 -10.29 5.72
CA ALA A 87 -0.34 -8.87 5.69
C ALA A 87 -0.87 -8.16 6.95
N LYS A 88 -0.09 -7.23 7.48
CA LYS A 88 -0.50 -6.30 8.55
C LYS A 88 -1.43 -5.22 7.99
N GLU A 89 -0.93 -4.53 6.99
CA GLU A 89 -1.61 -3.45 6.28
C GLU A 89 -1.33 -3.58 4.78
N ILE A 90 -2.26 -3.11 3.96
CA ILE A 90 -2.19 -3.16 2.51
C ILE A 90 -2.37 -1.73 1.98
N TYR A 91 -1.48 -1.30 1.09
CA TYR A 91 -1.48 0.02 0.47
C TYR A 91 -1.63 -0.15 -1.04
N VAL A 92 -2.73 0.31 -1.61
CA VAL A 92 -2.96 0.37 -3.06
C VAL A 92 -2.67 1.78 -3.52
N VAL A 93 -1.46 1.99 -4.02
CA VAL A 93 -0.97 3.33 -4.40
C VAL A 93 -1.04 3.58 -5.91
N GLY A 94 -1.09 2.51 -6.70
CA GLY A 94 -1.08 2.58 -8.16
C GLY A 94 0.30 2.84 -8.76
N GLU A 95 0.38 2.81 -10.07
CA GLU A 95 1.58 3.20 -10.81
C GLU A 95 1.64 4.72 -10.99
N SER A 96 2.63 5.24 -11.71
CA SER A 96 2.69 6.67 -12.00
C SER A 96 1.57 7.10 -12.95
N ILE A 97 1.23 8.39 -12.94
CA ILE A 97 0.27 8.97 -13.89
C ILE A 97 0.69 8.71 -15.35
N ALA A 98 2.00 8.68 -15.61
CA ALA A 98 2.52 8.37 -16.94
C ALA A 98 2.20 6.95 -17.40
N ASP A 99 2.14 5.99 -16.45
CA ASP A 99 1.89 4.58 -16.73
C ASP A 99 0.38 4.26 -16.74
N ASP A 100 -0.36 4.81 -15.79
CA ASP A 100 -1.80 4.54 -15.60
C ASP A 100 -2.73 5.47 -16.40
N GLY A 101 -2.30 6.70 -16.67
CA GLY A 101 -3.11 7.70 -17.31
C GLY A 101 -4.40 7.99 -16.53
N GLN A 102 -5.50 8.18 -17.27
CA GLN A 102 -6.82 8.44 -16.68
C GLN A 102 -7.46 7.23 -15.97
N ASN A 103 -6.86 6.05 -16.08
CA ASN A 103 -7.40 4.81 -15.53
C ASN A 103 -6.87 4.49 -14.12
N HIS A 104 -6.00 5.33 -13.55
CA HIS A 104 -5.37 5.09 -12.26
C HIS A 104 -6.37 4.66 -11.18
N ASP A 105 -7.40 5.46 -10.96
CA ASP A 105 -8.41 5.19 -9.93
C ASP A 105 -9.24 3.94 -10.23
N ALA A 106 -9.58 3.71 -11.51
CA ALA A 106 -10.30 2.51 -11.92
C ALA A 106 -9.48 1.24 -11.65
N PHE A 107 -8.20 1.26 -11.97
CA PHE A 107 -7.30 0.13 -11.67
C PHE A 107 -7.10 -0.09 -10.17
N ASN A 108 -7.05 0.97 -9.37
CA ASN A 108 -6.99 0.86 -7.91
C ASN A 108 -8.28 0.27 -7.33
N MET A 109 -9.44 0.62 -7.89
CA MET A 109 -10.73 0.03 -7.54
C MET A 109 -10.81 -1.47 -7.87
N ASP A 110 -10.34 -1.85 -9.06
CA ASP A 110 -10.30 -3.26 -9.45
C ASP A 110 -9.33 -4.05 -8.56
N CYS A 111 -8.18 -3.47 -8.23
CA CYS A 111 -7.26 -4.04 -7.25
C CYS A 111 -7.94 -4.27 -5.90
N LEU A 112 -8.69 -3.29 -5.38
CA LEU A 112 -9.43 -3.44 -4.12
C LEU A 112 -10.44 -4.60 -4.18
N ARG A 113 -11.17 -4.75 -5.28
CA ARG A 113 -12.09 -5.88 -5.48
C ARG A 113 -11.37 -7.23 -5.48
N LEU A 114 -10.19 -7.29 -6.11
CA LEU A 114 -9.35 -8.49 -6.09
C LEU A 114 -8.82 -8.80 -4.69
N ILE A 115 -8.41 -7.79 -3.93
CA ILE A 115 -7.97 -7.95 -2.54
C ILE A 115 -9.11 -8.54 -1.71
N THR A 116 -10.29 -7.94 -1.72
CA THR A 116 -11.44 -8.41 -0.92
C THR A 116 -11.87 -9.82 -1.30
N SER A 117 -11.81 -10.18 -2.59
CA SER A 117 -12.14 -11.52 -3.06
C SER A 117 -11.12 -12.59 -2.65
N ASN A 118 -9.85 -12.21 -2.46
CA ASN A 118 -8.78 -13.13 -2.06
C ASN A 118 -8.59 -13.22 -0.54
N LEU A 119 -9.11 -12.27 0.24
CA LEU A 119 -9.03 -12.32 1.69
C LEU A 119 -9.97 -13.39 2.24
N GLN A 120 -9.38 -14.31 3.01
CA GLN A 120 -10.09 -15.31 3.80
C GLN A 120 -9.99 -14.91 5.27
N ILE A 121 -11.07 -14.39 5.83
CA ILE A 121 -11.13 -14.08 7.26
C ILE A 121 -11.75 -15.27 7.96
N PRO A 122 -11.05 -15.88 8.92
CA PRO A 122 -11.65 -16.90 9.77
C PRO A 122 -12.84 -16.31 10.53
N PRO A 123 -13.97 -17.01 10.64
CA PRO A 123 -15.19 -16.51 11.27
C PRO A 123 -14.98 -16.09 12.74
N ASP A 124 -13.95 -16.60 13.39
CA ASP A 124 -13.64 -16.34 14.80
C ASP A 124 -12.75 -15.12 15.04
N LYS A 125 -12.24 -14.47 13.97
CA LYS A 125 -11.39 -13.29 14.07
C LYS A 125 -12.15 -12.05 13.61
N ASN A 126 -12.49 -11.19 14.56
CA ASN A 126 -12.98 -9.83 14.29
C ASN A 126 -11.91 -8.86 13.75
N GLU A 127 -10.76 -9.36 13.32
CA GLU A 127 -9.67 -8.55 12.81
C GLU A 127 -9.85 -8.26 11.32
N ARG A 128 -10.34 -7.08 11.02
CA ARG A 128 -10.38 -6.55 9.66
C ARG A 128 -8.98 -6.14 9.21
N LYS A 129 -8.67 -6.33 7.93
CA LYS A 129 -7.42 -5.84 7.34
C LYS A 129 -7.54 -4.36 6.98
N ASN A 130 -6.58 -3.55 7.41
CA ASN A 130 -6.49 -2.16 6.98
C ASN A 130 -6.01 -2.11 5.53
N VAL A 131 -6.83 -1.53 4.65
CA VAL A 131 -6.54 -1.35 3.24
C VAL A 131 -6.63 0.13 2.89
N TYR A 132 -5.49 0.74 2.61
CA TYR A 132 -5.38 2.12 2.17
C TYR A 132 -5.40 2.16 0.66
N VAL A 133 -6.27 2.98 0.07
CA VAL A 133 -6.40 3.11 -1.39
C VAL A 133 -6.26 4.56 -1.78
N ILE A 134 -5.32 4.86 -2.67
CA ILE A 134 -5.07 6.23 -3.13
C ILE A 134 -5.88 6.52 -4.38
N PHE A 135 -6.51 7.68 -4.39
CA PHE A 135 -7.25 8.25 -5.51
C PHE A 135 -6.62 9.57 -5.94
N GLU A 136 -6.50 9.76 -7.24
CA GLU A 136 -6.06 11.01 -7.84
C GLU A 136 -7.23 11.94 -8.17
N ASN A 137 -8.37 11.38 -8.59
CA ASN A 137 -9.54 12.14 -8.97
C ASN A 137 -10.41 12.43 -7.75
N GLN A 138 -10.66 13.73 -7.48
CA GLN A 138 -11.49 14.17 -6.35
C GLN A 138 -12.93 13.66 -6.44
N ILE A 139 -13.49 13.55 -7.64
CA ILE A 139 -14.86 13.05 -7.83
C ILE A 139 -14.91 11.56 -7.48
N THR A 140 -13.96 10.78 -7.95
CA THR A 140 -13.86 9.34 -7.64
C THR A 140 -13.67 9.16 -6.14
N PHE A 141 -12.77 9.90 -5.51
CA PHE A 141 -12.54 9.89 -4.06
C PHE A 141 -13.82 10.19 -3.27
N SER A 142 -14.50 11.29 -3.60
CA SER A 142 -15.74 11.69 -2.92
C SER A 142 -16.87 10.68 -3.12
N SER A 143 -17.03 10.19 -4.34
CA SER A 143 -18.05 9.17 -4.65
C SER A 143 -17.79 7.87 -3.91
N PHE A 144 -16.51 7.50 -3.75
CA PHE A 144 -16.15 6.27 -3.07
C PHE A 144 -16.28 6.35 -1.55
N GLN A 145 -16.05 7.51 -0.94
CA GLN A 145 -16.33 7.71 0.50
C GLN A 145 -17.78 7.43 0.86
N PHE A 146 -18.70 7.74 -0.05
CA PHE A 146 -20.14 7.57 0.13
C PHE A 146 -20.70 6.27 -0.49
N SER A 147 -19.86 5.49 -1.17
CA SER A 147 -20.31 4.24 -1.80
C SER A 147 -20.60 3.16 -0.77
N ASP A 148 -21.65 2.39 -1.01
CA ASP A 148 -21.94 1.18 -0.23
C ASP A 148 -20.95 0.07 -0.60
N ILE A 149 -19.89 -0.05 0.19
CA ILE A 149 -19.10 -1.27 0.19
C ILE A 149 -20.01 -2.39 0.69
N SER A 150 -20.00 -3.54 0.02
CA SER A 150 -20.86 -4.65 0.39
C SER A 150 -20.69 -5.01 1.88
N ALA A 151 -21.77 -5.47 2.52
CA ALA A 151 -21.73 -5.88 3.92
C ALA A 151 -20.69 -6.97 4.19
N ASP A 152 -20.44 -7.84 3.20
CA ASP A 152 -19.44 -8.90 3.33
C ASP A 152 -18.01 -8.38 3.18
N ASP A 153 -17.77 -7.40 2.34
CA ASP A 153 -16.46 -6.76 2.22
C ASP A 153 -16.14 -5.92 3.45
N LYS A 154 -17.14 -5.23 4.03
CA LYS A 154 -17.00 -4.51 5.32
C LYS A 154 -16.62 -5.42 6.48
N LYS A 155 -16.93 -6.71 6.41
CA LYS A 155 -16.47 -7.69 7.41
C LYS A 155 -15.00 -8.05 7.26
N LYS A 156 -14.45 -7.95 6.04
CA LYS A 156 -13.08 -8.38 5.73
C LYS A 156 -12.05 -7.28 5.87
N ILE A 157 -12.41 -6.05 5.50
CA ILE A 157 -11.48 -4.94 5.43
C ILE A 157 -11.96 -3.74 6.24
N ASN A 158 -10.99 -3.01 6.76
CA ASN A 158 -11.14 -1.65 7.22
C ASN A 158 -10.58 -0.76 6.10
N TYR A 159 -11.49 -0.17 5.33
CA TYR A 159 -11.17 0.55 4.12
C TYR A 159 -10.86 2.01 4.43
N MET A 160 -9.74 2.50 3.91
CA MET A 160 -9.23 3.85 4.13
C MET A 160 -8.90 4.52 2.81
N PRO A 161 -9.83 5.25 2.18
CA PRO A 161 -9.55 6.02 0.98
C PRO A 161 -8.71 7.24 1.31
N LEU A 162 -7.74 7.52 0.47
CA LEU A 162 -6.83 8.66 0.57
C LEU A 162 -6.83 9.44 -0.74
N ASN A 163 -6.88 10.78 -0.66
CA ASN A 163 -6.73 11.62 -1.82
C ASN A 163 -5.26 12.01 -2.01
N TYR A 164 -4.72 11.77 -3.21
CA TYR A 164 -3.33 12.05 -3.53
C TYR A 164 -2.96 13.52 -3.31
N TYR A 165 -3.77 14.43 -3.83
CA TYR A 165 -3.48 15.87 -3.77
C TYR A 165 -3.63 16.44 -2.36
N GLU A 166 -4.57 15.93 -1.57
CA GLU A 166 -4.72 16.33 -0.16
C GLU A 166 -3.50 15.89 0.66
N MET A 167 -3.02 14.66 0.44
CA MET A 167 -1.80 14.17 1.11
C MET A 167 -0.56 14.97 0.70
N TRP A 168 -0.44 15.28 -0.59
CA TRP A 168 0.66 16.10 -1.10
C TRP A 168 0.62 17.52 -0.54
N ALA A 169 -0.55 18.15 -0.50
CA ALA A 169 -0.74 19.48 0.07
C ALA A 169 -0.39 19.51 1.57
N GLN A 170 -0.84 18.53 2.34
CA GLN A 170 -0.51 18.39 3.76
C GLN A 170 1.00 18.29 3.97
N LYS A 171 1.71 17.48 3.17
CA LYS A 171 3.16 17.35 3.24
C LYS A 171 3.86 18.68 2.93
N THR A 172 3.41 19.39 1.90
CA THR A 172 4.07 20.62 1.41
C THR A 172 3.84 21.81 2.34
N PHE A 173 2.63 21.94 2.91
CA PHE A 173 2.25 23.13 3.69
C PHE A 173 2.35 22.93 5.20
N ALA A 174 2.17 21.69 5.70
CA ALA A 174 2.23 21.43 7.13
C ALA A 174 3.66 21.14 7.63
N PHE A 175 4.54 20.69 6.74
CA PHE A 175 5.93 20.38 7.06
C PHE A 175 6.86 21.02 6.02
N PRO A 176 7.00 22.35 5.99
CA PRO A 176 8.01 22.97 5.14
C PRO A 176 9.37 22.44 5.58
N ASP A 177 10.17 21.95 4.62
CA ASP A 177 11.54 21.52 4.89
C ASP A 177 12.28 22.66 5.60
N PRO A 178 12.91 22.44 6.76
CA PRO A 178 13.75 23.44 7.38
C PRO A 178 14.90 23.72 6.40
N LYS A 179 15.00 24.98 5.96
CA LYS A 179 16.12 25.47 5.14
C LYS A 179 17.42 25.47 5.92
#